data_f6d64ec8cc8827e647c2ee2556b68750
#
_entry.id   f6d64ec8cc8827e647c2ee2556b68750
#
_cell.length_a   1.000
_cell.length_b   1.000
_cell.length_c   1.000
_cell.angle_alpha   90.00
_cell.angle_beta   90.00
_cell.angle_gamma   90.00
#
_symmetry.space_group_name_H-M   'P 1'
#
loop_
_entity.id
_entity.type
_entity.pdbx_description
1 polymer ?
#
loop_
_entity_poly.entity_id
_entity_poly.type
_entity_poly.pdbx_seq_one_letter_code
_entity_poly.pdbx_strand_id
1 'polypeptide(L)'
;VRRPIRIATTRQLEYSVRAAGFETYLLPDLPSLDFNRSLEQRLRDGAVYEPFLRKHDIDLVLDYDTSALTFVPSPTRVGEYALTTAALGIPYVAFYIDLITATMAQVKWEHHWHLLENATWIKWITERVQAEELTRMGIPNIINLPMAMADGEFDTGPLPEPDPGPAVAFMGHPASSWFRSSQSVLPGQLFAGLLAAGVRADMPDVPFHKIYYDLYQLGELPQATDPPELRARKALQYFNAKFVYNAYLAIKQRDRWARYLQLKLGDAFELIGDFWQENYGLKHTPKICDQRLLHERMRRVPICLNLLKGGLESGMNLRHLEITAHGGFMLTYPSLDLPHFFEVGKECAVFTNEQELMETIAYYLEHDRERREIAAAGQRRTLSEHLLSHRVVRLVEMLQQGGVLPKGLRAAPPATSTPQLQVTLTQ
;
A
#
# COMPACT_ATOMS: atom_id res chain seq x y z
N VAL A 1 28.89 2.26 24.80
CA VAL A 1 27.89 1.48 24.03
C VAL A 1 26.80 2.47 23.64
N ARG A 2 26.56 2.67 22.36
CA ARG A 2 25.48 3.56 21.89
C ARG A 2 24.15 2.82 22.12
N ARG A 3 23.13 3.54 22.64
CA ARG A 3 21.80 2.99 22.86
C ARG A 3 21.15 2.54 21.57
N PRO A 4 20.17 1.62 21.59
CA PRO A 4 19.39 1.24 20.42
C PRO A 4 18.56 2.41 19.89
N ILE A 5 18.19 2.34 18.61
CA ILE A 5 17.24 3.30 17.99
C ILE A 5 15.86 3.06 18.59
N ARG A 6 15.20 4.15 18.99
CA ARG A 6 13.85 4.19 19.54
C ARG A 6 12.88 4.68 18.48
N ILE A 7 11.97 3.79 18.08
CA ILE A 7 10.96 4.07 17.06
C ILE A 7 9.59 4.14 17.71
N ALA A 8 8.93 5.29 17.61
CA ALA A 8 7.51 5.38 17.90
C ALA A 8 6.70 5.04 16.65
N THR A 9 5.68 4.20 16.80
CA THR A 9 4.92 3.69 15.66
C THR A 9 3.47 3.38 16.00
N THR A 10 2.66 3.16 14.97
CA THR A 10 1.25 2.76 15.08
C THR A 10 1.10 1.26 15.28
N ARG A 11 -0.08 0.81 15.75
CA ARG A 11 -0.36 -0.63 15.98
C ARG A 11 -0.11 -1.50 14.76
N GLN A 12 -0.43 -0.98 13.58
CA GLN A 12 -0.28 -1.72 12.32
C GLN A 12 1.17 -2.12 12.01
N LEU A 13 2.13 -1.34 12.51
CA LEU A 13 3.56 -1.53 12.22
C LEU A 13 4.35 -2.04 13.43
N GLU A 14 3.77 -2.00 14.64
CA GLU A 14 4.46 -2.30 15.89
C GLU A 14 5.19 -3.65 15.85
N TYR A 15 4.49 -4.69 15.44
CA TYR A 15 5.06 -6.04 15.39
C TYR A 15 6.28 -6.12 14.46
N SER A 16 6.17 -5.56 13.26
CA SER A 16 7.26 -5.56 12.29
C SER A 16 8.46 -4.72 12.70
N VAL A 17 8.24 -3.59 13.39
CA VAL A 17 9.34 -2.76 13.94
C VAL A 17 10.08 -3.53 15.05
N ARG A 18 9.37 -4.24 15.90
CA ARG A 18 9.97 -5.13 16.92
C ARG A 18 10.72 -6.31 16.28
N ALA A 19 10.13 -6.97 15.29
CA ALA A 19 10.76 -8.06 14.55
C ALA A 19 12.05 -7.61 13.85
N ALA A 20 12.11 -6.35 13.40
CA ALA A 20 13.32 -5.71 12.87
C ALA A 20 14.39 -5.44 13.93
N GLY A 21 14.12 -5.68 15.22
CA GLY A 21 15.07 -5.54 16.32
C GLY A 21 15.23 -4.12 16.84
N PHE A 22 14.25 -3.23 16.66
CA PHE A 22 14.29 -1.86 17.18
C PHE A 22 13.52 -1.73 18.50
N GLU A 23 13.96 -0.82 19.36
CA GLU A 23 13.22 -0.45 20.56
C GLU A 23 11.97 0.30 20.18
N THR A 24 10.80 -0.29 20.44
CA THR A 24 9.52 0.12 19.84
C THR A 24 8.59 0.70 20.89
N TYR A 25 8.04 1.85 20.61
CA TYR A 25 7.05 2.55 21.42
C TYR A 25 5.76 2.72 20.64
N LEU A 26 4.66 2.21 21.18
CA LEU A 26 3.36 2.39 20.58
C LEU A 26 2.87 3.81 20.81
N LEU A 27 2.56 4.52 19.73
CA LEU A 27 1.96 5.85 19.80
C LEU A 27 0.62 5.78 20.52
N PRO A 28 0.28 6.80 21.35
CA PRO A 28 -1.02 6.88 22.00
C PRO A 28 -2.16 6.72 20.99
N ASP A 29 -3.17 5.92 21.35
CA ASP A 29 -4.35 5.77 20.52
C ASP A 29 -5.08 7.11 20.39
N LEU A 30 -5.32 7.52 19.16
CA LEU A 30 -6.14 8.68 18.84
C LEU A 30 -7.59 8.25 18.60
N PRO A 31 -8.58 9.10 18.91
CA PRO A 31 -10.00 8.73 18.86
C PRO A 31 -10.52 8.28 17.49
N SER A 32 -9.82 8.60 16.41
CA SER A 32 -10.15 8.10 15.07
C SER A 32 -8.93 8.04 14.17
N LEU A 33 -8.82 6.93 13.41
CA LEU A 33 -7.89 6.79 12.29
C LEU A 33 -8.42 7.52 11.02
N ASP A 34 -9.31 8.48 11.18
CA ASP A 34 -9.92 9.18 10.05
C ASP A 34 -8.89 10.10 9.39
N PHE A 35 -8.54 9.80 8.14
CA PHE A 35 -7.70 10.65 7.30
C PHE A 35 -8.27 12.07 7.12
N ASN A 36 -9.58 12.23 7.28
CA ASN A 36 -10.30 13.50 7.16
C ASN A 36 -10.35 14.32 8.45
N ARG A 37 -9.54 13.98 9.47
CA ARG A 37 -9.46 14.77 10.70
C ARG A 37 -9.19 16.25 10.41
N SER A 38 -9.97 17.14 11.04
CA SER A 38 -9.76 18.57 10.91
C SER A 38 -8.41 19.00 11.48
N LEU A 39 -7.92 20.18 11.09
CA LEU A 39 -6.72 20.77 11.65
C LEU A 39 -6.82 20.89 13.19
N GLU A 40 -7.97 21.29 13.69
CA GLU A 40 -8.21 21.42 15.14
C GLU A 40 -8.10 20.07 15.86
N GLN A 41 -8.61 19.00 15.28
CA GLN A 41 -8.42 17.64 15.83
C GLN A 41 -6.95 17.25 15.84
N ARG A 42 -6.21 17.48 14.75
CA ARG A 42 -4.78 17.17 14.66
C ARG A 42 -3.92 18.02 15.60
N LEU A 43 -4.35 19.22 15.96
CA LEU A 43 -3.71 20.03 16.99
C LEU A 43 -3.94 19.49 18.41
N ARG A 44 -5.18 19.04 18.71
CA ARG A 44 -5.45 18.35 19.98
C ARG A 44 -4.62 17.06 20.11
N ASP A 45 -4.51 16.31 19.04
CA ASP A 45 -3.71 15.08 18.99
C ASP A 45 -2.21 15.40 19.17
N GLY A 46 -1.72 16.50 18.60
CA GLY A 46 -0.34 16.98 18.78
C GLY A 46 0.01 17.26 20.23
N ALA A 47 -0.94 17.85 20.98
CA ALA A 47 -0.78 18.09 22.40
C ALA A 47 -0.65 16.80 23.25
N VAL A 48 -1.15 15.67 22.73
CA VAL A 48 -0.97 14.33 23.33
C VAL A 48 0.36 13.72 22.92
N TYR A 49 0.74 13.85 21.65
CA TYR A 49 1.95 13.22 21.11
C TYR A 49 3.24 13.89 21.55
N GLU A 50 3.27 15.22 21.63
CA GLU A 50 4.49 15.93 21.99
C GLU A 50 5.09 15.50 23.34
N PRO A 51 4.34 15.48 24.46
CA PRO A 51 4.87 15.00 25.74
C PRO A 51 5.32 13.52 25.69
N PHE A 52 4.61 12.67 24.94
CA PHE A 52 4.95 11.27 24.77
C PHE A 52 6.30 11.12 24.06
N LEU A 53 6.49 11.80 22.92
CA LEU A 53 7.73 11.72 22.13
C LEU A 53 8.94 12.23 22.93
N ARG A 54 8.79 13.33 23.69
CA ARG A 54 9.84 13.85 24.57
C ARG A 54 10.18 12.90 25.71
N LYS A 55 9.16 12.36 26.40
CA LYS A 55 9.34 11.45 27.54
C LYS A 55 10.15 10.22 27.17
N HIS A 56 9.93 9.67 26.00
CA HIS A 56 10.56 8.43 25.54
C HIS A 56 11.83 8.64 24.73
N ASP A 57 12.25 9.91 24.51
CA ASP A 57 13.48 10.25 23.76
C ASP A 57 13.53 9.52 22.41
N ILE A 58 12.45 9.71 21.61
CA ILE A 58 12.22 9.02 20.34
C ILE A 58 13.17 9.54 19.27
N ASP A 59 13.77 8.62 18.48
CA ASP A 59 14.67 8.95 17.38
C ASP A 59 13.95 9.05 16.03
N LEU A 60 12.82 8.33 15.87
CA LEU A 60 12.09 8.22 14.61
C LEU A 60 10.61 7.94 14.90
N VAL A 61 9.72 8.61 14.18
CA VAL A 61 8.31 8.22 14.10
C VAL A 61 8.08 7.52 12.77
N LEU A 62 7.61 6.28 12.82
CA LEU A 62 7.21 5.48 11.65
C LEU A 62 5.70 5.28 11.70
N ASP A 63 4.99 5.87 10.75
CA ASP A 63 3.54 5.90 10.69
C ASP A 63 3.00 5.08 9.51
N TYR A 64 1.80 4.56 9.70
CA TYR A 64 1.02 3.92 8.64
C TYR A 64 0.17 4.98 7.94
N ASP A 65 0.47 5.25 6.67
CA ASP A 65 -0.06 6.39 5.91
C ASP A 65 0.23 7.72 6.63
N THR A 66 -0.78 8.43 7.08
CA THR A 66 -0.70 9.68 7.83
C THR A 66 -1.55 9.64 9.10
N SER A 67 -1.77 8.45 9.66
CA SER A 67 -2.64 8.26 10.82
C SER A 67 -2.13 8.99 12.06
N ALA A 68 -0.82 9.08 12.23
CA ALA A 68 -0.15 9.80 13.32
C ALA A 68 0.32 11.22 12.94
N LEU A 69 -0.09 11.75 11.80
CA LEU A 69 0.24 13.10 11.38
C LEU A 69 -0.48 14.12 12.27
N THR A 70 0.25 14.81 13.13
CA THR A 70 -0.27 15.77 14.11
C THR A 70 0.48 17.09 14.03
N PHE A 71 -0.14 18.14 14.58
CA PHE A 71 0.39 19.50 14.55
C PHE A 71 0.48 20.12 15.94
N VAL A 72 1.39 21.07 16.07
CA VAL A 72 1.51 21.97 17.22
C VAL A 72 1.59 23.40 16.71
N PRO A 73 1.31 24.41 17.55
CA PRO A 73 1.60 25.80 17.19
C PRO A 73 3.06 25.96 16.77
N SER A 74 3.31 26.70 15.71
CA SER A 74 4.68 26.88 15.21
C SER A 74 5.54 27.57 16.27
N PRO A 75 6.72 27.01 16.62
CA PRO A 75 7.62 27.65 17.58
C PRO A 75 8.29 28.92 17.03
N THR A 76 8.23 29.12 15.71
CA THR A 76 8.95 30.21 15.02
C THR A 76 8.05 31.25 14.38
N ARG A 77 6.74 30.93 14.19
CA ARG A 77 5.79 31.81 13.50
C ARG A 77 4.44 31.86 14.22
N VAL A 78 4.11 33.03 14.73
CA VAL A 78 2.84 33.25 15.44
C VAL A 78 1.65 33.02 14.49
N GLY A 79 0.68 32.21 14.93
CA GLY A 79 -0.53 31.92 14.16
C GLY A 79 -0.36 30.81 13.10
N GLU A 80 0.84 30.26 12.92
CA GLU A 80 1.08 29.12 12.04
C GLU A 80 1.26 27.81 12.85
N TYR A 81 1.23 26.69 12.13
CA TYR A 81 1.38 25.36 12.68
C TYR A 81 2.59 24.63 12.10
N ALA A 82 3.16 23.75 12.89
CA ALA A 82 4.25 22.87 12.46
C ALA A 82 3.86 21.41 12.74
N LEU A 83 4.46 20.49 12.00
CA LEU A 83 4.38 19.08 12.36
C LEU A 83 4.94 18.89 13.76
N THR A 84 4.26 18.13 14.62
CA THR A 84 4.72 17.84 15.98
C THR A 84 6.15 17.31 15.99
N THR A 85 6.44 16.38 15.10
CA THR A 85 7.78 15.79 14.94
C THR A 85 8.82 16.81 14.46
N ALA A 86 8.44 17.70 13.52
CA ALA A 86 9.33 18.77 13.04
C ALA A 86 9.68 19.76 14.15
N ALA A 87 8.71 20.15 14.98
CA ALA A 87 8.92 21.02 16.13
C ALA A 87 9.88 20.41 17.17
N LEU A 88 9.99 19.07 17.19
CA LEU A 88 10.87 18.30 18.07
C LEU A 88 12.21 17.93 17.39
N GLY A 89 12.40 18.19 16.11
CA GLY A 89 13.55 17.72 15.35
C GLY A 89 13.60 16.21 15.14
N ILE A 90 12.46 15.52 15.27
CA ILE A 90 12.35 14.07 15.10
C ILE A 90 11.93 13.80 13.65
N PRO A 91 12.65 12.94 12.89
CA PRO A 91 12.21 12.49 11.57
C PRO A 91 10.88 11.77 11.63
N TYR A 92 10.00 12.07 10.69
CA TYR A 92 8.70 11.42 10.53
C TYR A 92 8.65 10.70 9.20
N VAL A 93 8.43 9.39 9.21
CA VAL A 93 8.27 8.56 8.02
C VAL A 93 6.83 8.09 7.93
N ALA A 94 6.14 8.45 6.86
CA ALA A 94 4.83 7.90 6.52
C ALA A 94 5.00 6.78 5.48
N PHE A 95 4.64 5.57 5.86
CA PHE A 95 4.59 4.39 5.00
C PHE A 95 3.27 4.33 4.25
N TYR A 96 3.29 4.62 2.95
CA TYR A 96 2.10 4.61 2.12
C TYR A 96 1.88 3.23 1.49
N ILE A 97 0.88 2.52 2.00
CA ILE A 97 0.41 1.25 1.43
C ILE A 97 -0.41 1.48 0.16
N ASP A 98 -1.27 2.50 0.21
CA ASP A 98 -2.04 2.96 -0.94
C ASP A 98 -1.29 4.08 -1.68
N LEU A 99 -1.75 4.34 -2.90
CA LEU A 99 -1.17 5.42 -3.69
C LEU A 99 -1.39 6.76 -2.98
N ILE A 100 -0.31 7.47 -2.66
CA ILE A 100 -0.37 8.80 -2.05
C ILE A 100 -1.24 9.76 -2.88
N THR A 101 -1.27 9.59 -4.19
CA THR A 101 -2.13 10.36 -5.09
C THR A 101 -3.61 10.17 -4.81
N ALA A 102 -4.04 8.97 -4.38
CA ALA A 102 -5.42 8.73 -3.97
C ALA A 102 -5.74 9.41 -2.64
N THR A 103 -4.81 9.36 -1.69
CA THR A 103 -4.93 10.07 -0.40
C THR A 103 -4.99 11.58 -0.62
N MET A 104 -4.12 12.14 -1.48
CA MET A 104 -4.08 13.57 -1.79
C MET A 104 -5.32 14.07 -2.50
N ALA A 105 -5.94 13.27 -3.37
CA ALA A 105 -7.19 13.64 -4.05
C ALA A 105 -8.39 13.71 -3.09
N GLN A 106 -8.35 12.99 -1.97
CA GLN A 106 -9.44 12.93 -0.99
C GLN A 106 -9.32 13.98 0.12
N VAL A 107 -8.12 14.46 0.39
CA VAL A 107 -7.84 15.43 1.47
C VAL A 107 -7.81 16.83 0.87
N LYS A 108 -8.42 17.80 1.56
CA LYS A 108 -8.34 19.23 1.18
C LYS A 108 -6.94 19.78 1.50
N TRP A 109 -5.94 19.31 0.77
CA TRP A 109 -4.53 19.63 0.99
C TRP A 109 -4.10 21.02 0.50
N GLU A 110 -4.96 21.77 -0.15
CA GLU A 110 -4.67 23.12 -0.67
C GLU A 110 -4.04 24.03 0.41
N HIS A 111 -4.52 23.90 1.66
CA HIS A 111 -4.00 24.68 2.79
C HIS A 111 -2.75 24.08 3.44
N HIS A 112 -2.34 22.87 3.05
CA HIS A 112 -1.28 22.11 3.73
C HIS A 112 -0.16 21.66 2.81
N TRP A 113 -0.13 22.14 1.56
CA TRP A 113 0.90 21.79 0.57
C TRP A 113 2.31 22.03 1.10
N HIS A 114 2.54 23.15 1.82
CA HIS A 114 3.82 23.46 2.45
C HIS A 114 4.31 22.37 3.43
N LEU A 115 3.42 21.57 3.99
CA LEU A 115 3.79 20.46 4.88
C LEU A 115 4.40 19.30 4.10
N LEU A 116 3.96 19.05 2.86
CA LEU A 116 4.59 18.04 1.99
C LEU A 116 6.04 18.37 1.65
N GLU A 117 6.39 19.66 1.66
CA GLU A 117 7.74 20.16 1.41
C GLU A 117 8.60 20.14 2.68
N ASN A 118 8.06 19.77 3.84
CA ASN A 118 8.80 19.74 5.10
C ASN A 118 9.95 18.70 5.04
N ALA A 119 11.15 19.12 5.41
CA ALA A 119 12.35 18.30 5.38
C ALA A 119 12.36 17.16 6.40
N THR A 120 11.55 17.24 7.46
CA THR A 120 11.46 16.16 8.45
C THR A 120 10.40 15.12 8.10
N TRP A 121 9.53 15.39 7.11
CA TRP A 121 8.54 14.43 6.63
C TRP A 121 9.05 13.63 5.45
N ILE A 122 9.31 12.37 5.68
CA ILE A 122 9.80 11.40 4.71
C ILE A 122 8.61 10.55 4.22
N LYS A 123 8.44 10.46 2.91
CA LYS A 123 7.36 9.70 2.26
C LYS A 123 7.95 8.38 1.79
N TRP A 124 7.60 7.30 2.46
CA TRP A 124 7.95 5.95 2.00
C TRP A 124 6.91 5.48 1.00
N ILE A 125 7.26 5.51 -0.26
CA ILE A 125 6.41 5.16 -1.40
C ILE A 125 6.77 3.75 -1.87
N THR A 126 5.77 2.89 -1.97
CA THR A 126 5.97 1.47 -2.33
C THR A 126 5.99 1.24 -3.85
N GLU A 127 5.49 2.18 -4.62
CA GLU A 127 5.38 2.10 -6.06
C GLU A 127 6.43 3.00 -6.72
N ARG A 128 7.31 2.39 -7.55
CA ARG A 128 8.47 3.09 -8.11
C ARG A 128 8.08 4.25 -9.03
N VAL A 129 7.15 4.02 -9.95
CA VAL A 129 6.69 5.08 -10.87
C VAL A 129 6.07 6.24 -10.10
N GLN A 130 5.32 5.96 -9.02
CA GLN A 130 4.78 7.03 -8.18
C GLN A 130 5.87 7.82 -7.45
N ALA A 131 6.94 7.17 -6.99
CA ALA A 131 8.07 7.87 -6.39
C ALA A 131 8.74 8.79 -7.41
N GLU A 132 8.89 8.35 -8.66
CA GLU A 132 9.39 9.17 -9.77
C GLU A 132 8.47 10.38 -10.05
N GLU A 133 7.15 10.16 -10.07
CA GLU A 133 6.14 11.22 -10.24
C GLU A 133 6.27 12.33 -9.19
N LEU A 134 6.31 11.93 -7.92
CA LEU A 134 6.39 12.87 -6.80
C LEU A 134 7.73 13.63 -6.80
N THR A 135 8.82 12.94 -7.09
CA THR A 135 10.14 13.56 -7.23
C THR A 135 10.15 14.57 -8.37
N ARG A 136 9.55 14.23 -9.50
CA ARG A 136 9.41 15.13 -10.65
C ARG A 136 8.62 16.40 -10.33
N MET A 137 7.62 16.30 -9.44
CA MET A 137 6.86 17.45 -8.95
C MET A 137 7.63 18.31 -7.93
N GLY A 138 8.86 17.95 -7.59
CA GLY A 138 9.67 18.67 -6.60
C GLY A 138 9.30 18.35 -5.15
N ILE A 139 8.53 17.28 -4.89
CA ILE A 139 8.22 16.85 -3.52
C ILE A 139 9.48 16.21 -2.93
N PRO A 140 10.05 16.74 -1.83
CA PRO A 140 11.29 16.24 -1.25
C PRO A 140 11.07 15.00 -0.39
N ASN A 141 12.19 14.35 -0.05
CA ASN A 141 12.26 13.27 0.94
C ASN A 141 11.38 12.07 0.58
N ILE A 142 11.44 11.67 -0.68
CA ILE A 142 10.82 10.44 -1.18
C ILE A 142 11.82 9.29 -0.99
N ILE A 143 11.37 8.24 -0.31
CA ILE A 143 12.06 6.95 -0.25
C ILE A 143 11.21 5.93 -0.99
N ASN A 144 11.77 5.29 -2.00
CA ASN A 144 11.13 4.16 -2.64
C ASN A 144 11.67 2.86 -2.03
N LEU A 145 10.82 2.20 -1.26
CA LEU A 145 11.02 0.82 -0.82
C LEU A 145 9.77 0.03 -1.16
N PRO A 146 9.90 -1.13 -1.81
CA PRO A 146 8.75 -1.85 -2.32
C PRO A 146 7.84 -2.39 -1.21
N MET A 147 6.60 -2.73 -1.60
CA MET A 147 5.59 -3.36 -0.73
C MET A 147 6.18 -4.53 0.05
N ALA A 148 5.68 -4.75 1.26
CA ALA A 148 6.07 -5.86 2.13
C ALA A 148 4.87 -6.44 2.87
N MET A 149 4.98 -7.71 3.24
CA MET A 149 4.02 -8.38 4.12
C MET A 149 4.32 -8.02 5.56
N ALA A 150 3.31 -7.65 6.34
CA ALA A 150 3.47 -7.46 7.78
C ALA A 150 4.00 -8.76 8.41
N ASP A 151 4.93 -8.63 9.36
CA ASP A 151 5.41 -9.76 10.13
C ASP A 151 4.29 -10.32 11.00
N GLY A 152 4.30 -11.61 11.24
CA GLY A 152 3.28 -12.31 12.00
C GLY A 152 3.54 -13.80 12.08
N GLU A 153 2.53 -14.54 12.51
CA GLU A 153 2.55 -15.99 12.51
C GLU A 153 2.06 -16.52 11.15
N PHE A 154 2.88 -17.33 10.51
CA PHE A 154 2.57 -17.95 9.22
C PHE A 154 2.57 -19.46 9.37
N ASP A 155 1.51 -20.10 8.90
CA ASP A 155 1.49 -21.55 8.80
C ASP A 155 2.34 -22.00 7.59
N THR A 156 3.48 -22.60 7.88
CA THR A 156 4.43 -23.15 6.90
C THR A 156 4.28 -24.66 6.71
N GLY A 157 3.28 -25.26 7.34
CA GLY A 157 2.96 -26.68 7.16
C GLY A 157 2.44 -27.00 5.76
N PRO A 158 2.28 -28.28 5.44
CA PRO A 158 1.71 -28.71 4.17
C PRO A 158 0.37 -28.06 3.90
N LEU A 159 0.11 -27.73 2.63
CA LEU A 159 -1.20 -27.22 2.25
C LEU A 159 -2.28 -28.27 2.55
N PRO A 160 -3.41 -27.87 3.14
CA PRO A 160 -4.53 -28.76 3.35
C PRO A 160 -5.10 -29.26 2.02
N GLU A 161 -5.88 -30.31 2.06
CA GLU A 161 -6.68 -30.69 0.90
C GLU A 161 -7.66 -29.57 0.56
N PRO A 162 -7.88 -29.27 -0.73
CA PRO A 162 -8.84 -28.28 -1.16
C PRO A 162 -10.23 -28.59 -0.62
N ASP A 163 -10.97 -27.56 -0.22
CA ASP A 163 -12.38 -27.72 0.12
C ASP A 163 -13.19 -28.12 -1.13
N PRO A 164 -14.21 -28.98 -0.98
CA PRO A 164 -15.18 -29.19 -2.06
C PRO A 164 -15.89 -27.86 -2.36
N GLY A 165 -15.73 -27.34 -3.55
CA GLY A 165 -16.36 -26.07 -3.95
C GLY A 165 -15.56 -25.28 -4.98
N PRO A 166 -15.49 -23.96 -4.86
CA PRO A 166 -14.83 -23.12 -5.84
C PRO A 166 -13.36 -23.45 -6.02
N ALA A 167 -12.96 -23.65 -7.29
CA ALA A 167 -11.58 -23.97 -7.68
C ALA A 167 -10.70 -22.71 -7.78
N VAL A 168 -11.32 -21.57 -8.04
CA VAL A 168 -10.67 -20.25 -8.18
C VAL A 168 -11.36 -19.24 -7.29
N ALA A 169 -10.62 -18.47 -6.51
CA ALA A 169 -11.17 -17.36 -5.73
C ALA A 169 -10.44 -16.04 -5.99
N PHE A 170 -11.23 -14.97 -6.09
CA PHE A 170 -10.74 -13.60 -6.06
C PHE A 170 -11.23 -12.88 -4.82
N MET A 171 -10.31 -12.27 -4.07
CA MET A 171 -10.58 -11.61 -2.79
C MET A 171 -10.39 -10.09 -2.92
N GLY A 172 -11.50 -9.37 -3.06
CA GLY A 172 -11.49 -7.92 -3.22
C GLY A 172 -12.82 -7.33 -3.65
N HIS A 173 -12.98 -6.02 -3.46
CA HIS A 173 -14.16 -5.27 -3.89
C HIS A 173 -14.05 -4.84 -5.36
N PRO A 174 -15.18 -4.57 -6.03
CA PRO A 174 -15.15 -3.99 -7.37
C PRO A 174 -14.57 -2.57 -7.35
N ALA A 175 -13.80 -2.25 -8.37
CA ALA A 175 -13.18 -0.92 -8.49
C ALA A 175 -14.22 0.18 -8.81
N SER A 176 -15.33 -0.16 -9.42
CA SER A 176 -16.43 0.76 -9.70
C SER A 176 -17.02 1.42 -8.45
N SER A 177 -16.91 0.80 -7.28
CA SER A 177 -17.32 1.41 -6.02
C SER A 177 -16.50 2.65 -5.66
N TRP A 178 -15.23 2.69 -6.03
CA TRP A 178 -14.35 3.86 -5.76
C TRP A 178 -14.67 5.04 -6.67
N PHE A 179 -15.04 4.78 -7.94
CA PHE A 179 -15.37 5.84 -8.87
C PHE A 179 -16.60 6.66 -8.45
N ARG A 180 -17.55 6.02 -7.75
CA ARG A 180 -18.76 6.69 -7.24
C ARG A 180 -18.46 7.69 -6.12
N SER A 181 -17.37 7.53 -5.39
CA SER A 181 -16.95 8.45 -4.30
C SER A 181 -16.22 9.71 -4.80
N SER A 182 -15.85 9.77 -6.10
CA SER A 182 -15.07 10.87 -6.68
C SER A 182 -15.96 12.03 -7.15
N GLN A 183 -16.88 12.52 -6.33
CA GLN A 183 -17.88 13.56 -6.73
C GLN A 183 -17.29 14.96 -6.93
N SER A 184 -15.99 15.17 -6.69
CA SER A 184 -15.35 16.51 -6.75
C SER A 184 -14.39 16.73 -7.92
N VAL A 185 -14.33 15.81 -8.87
CA VAL A 185 -13.39 15.92 -10.01
C VAL A 185 -13.97 16.87 -11.07
N LEU A 186 -13.20 17.88 -11.43
CA LEU A 186 -13.58 18.84 -12.47
C LEU A 186 -13.58 18.20 -13.87
N PRO A 187 -14.42 18.67 -14.82
CA PRO A 187 -14.53 18.11 -16.17
C PRO A 187 -13.20 17.96 -16.91
N GLY A 188 -12.29 18.94 -16.79
CA GLY A 188 -10.95 18.87 -17.40
C GLY A 188 -10.07 17.76 -16.84
N GLN A 189 -10.15 17.50 -15.54
CA GLN A 189 -9.41 16.42 -14.86
C GLN A 189 -10.01 15.05 -15.19
N LEU A 190 -11.34 14.97 -15.30
CA LEU A 190 -12.03 13.78 -15.78
C LEU A 190 -11.59 13.43 -17.21
N PHE A 191 -11.62 14.42 -18.12
CA PHE A 191 -11.16 14.24 -19.49
C PHE A 191 -9.68 13.79 -19.54
N ALA A 192 -8.80 14.47 -18.83
CA ALA A 192 -7.38 14.14 -18.80
C ALA A 192 -7.12 12.70 -18.29
N GLY A 193 -7.80 12.28 -17.21
CA GLY A 193 -7.69 10.93 -16.68
C GLY A 193 -8.19 9.85 -17.65
N LEU A 194 -9.34 10.06 -18.27
CA LEU A 194 -9.91 9.11 -19.24
C LEU A 194 -9.08 9.03 -20.54
N LEU A 195 -8.59 10.18 -21.05
CA LEU A 195 -7.70 10.22 -22.21
C LEU A 195 -6.41 9.43 -21.94
N ALA A 196 -5.75 9.71 -20.80
CA ALA A 196 -4.53 9.03 -20.43
C ALA A 196 -4.74 7.50 -20.25
N ALA A 197 -5.90 7.09 -19.72
CA ALA A 197 -6.23 5.68 -19.60
C ALA A 197 -6.49 5.01 -20.96
N GLY A 198 -7.03 5.73 -21.92
CA GLY A 198 -7.14 5.29 -23.31
C GLY A 198 -5.77 5.10 -23.95
N VAL A 199 -4.90 6.10 -23.85
CA VAL A 199 -3.52 6.04 -24.36
C VAL A 199 -2.73 4.88 -23.74
N ARG A 200 -2.89 4.64 -22.43
CA ARG A 200 -2.25 3.53 -21.73
C ARG A 200 -2.64 2.16 -22.30
N ALA A 201 -3.85 2.02 -22.83
CA ALA A 201 -4.28 0.76 -23.46
C ALA A 201 -3.47 0.43 -24.72
N ASP A 202 -3.04 1.46 -25.47
CA ASP A 202 -2.24 1.30 -26.70
C ASP A 202 -0.73 1.35 -26.41
N MET A 203 -0.32 1.97 -25.29
CA MET A 203 1.07 2.21 -24.88
C MET A 203 1.28 1.74 -23.42
N PRO A 204 1.25 0.43 -23.15
CA PRO A 204 1.19 -0.10 -21.78
C PRO A 204 2.42 0.20 -20.91
N ASP A 205 3.56 0.54 -21.51
CA ASP A 205 4.81 0.83 -20.80
C ASP A 205 5.02 2.32 -20.51
N VAL A 206 4.12 3.20 -21.02
CA VAL A 206 4.23 4.63 -20.81
C VAL A 206 3.48 5.03 -19.53
N PRO A 207 4.17 5.52 -18.48
CA PRO A 207 3.51 5.88 -17.24
C PRO A 207 2.66 7.14 -17.37
N PHE A 208 1.67 7.29 -16.48
CA PHE A 208 0.71 8.38 -16.50
C PHE A 208 1.37 9.77 -16.54
N HIS A 209 2.41 10.00 -15.74
CA HIS A 209 3.05 11.31 -15.69
C HIS A 209 3.68 11.73 -17.03
N LYS A 210 4.17 10.77 -17.82
CA LYS A 210 4.68 11.04 -19.18
C LYS A 210 3.54 11.33 -20.15
N ILE A 211 2.43 10.59 -20.04
CA ILE A 211 1.23 10.87 -20.86
C ILE A 211 0.71 12.27 -20.53
N TYR A 212 0.60 12.59 -19.24
CA TYR A 212 0.00 13.82 -18.75
C TYR A 212 0.82 15.08 -19.07
N TYR A 213 2.11 15.05 -18.78
CA TYR A 213 2.97 16.22 -18.93
C TYR A 213 3.68 16.31 -20.29
N ASP A 214 4.19 15.18 -20.81
CA ASP A 214 5.11 15.20 -21.95
C ASP A 214 4.41 14.98 -23.29
N LEU A 215 3.51 13.98 -23.38
CA LEU A 215 2.90 13.61 -24.65
C LEU A 215 1.70 14.50 -25.01
N TYR A 216 0.83 14.75 -24.06
CA TYR A 216 -0.44 15.45 -24.32
C TYR A 216 -0.56 16.80 -23.62
N GLN A 217 0.40 17.18 -22.75
CA GLN A 217 0.43 18.48 -22.06
C GLN A 217 -0.93 18.82 -21.41
N LEU A 218 -1.52 17.84 -20.73
CA LEU A 218 -2.85 17.95 -20.10
C LEU A 218 -2.86 18.85 -18.86
N GLY A 219 -1.70 19.24 -18.38
CA GLY A 219 -1.51 20.15 -17.27
C GLY A 219 -0.06 20.59 -17.15
N GLU A 220 0.20 21.52 -16.24
CA GLU A 220 1.50 22.09 -15.99
C GLU A 220 2.21 21.39 -14.82
N LEU A 221 3.50 21.09 -14.99
CA LEU A 221 4.34 20.60 -13.90
C LEU A 221 4.56 21.72 -12.87
N PRO A 222 4.39 21.45 -11.56
CA PRO A 222 4.78 22.41 -10.52
C PRO A 222 6.26 22.78 -10.65
N GLN A 223 6.56 24.09 -10.55
CA GLN A 223 7.93 24.59 -10.61
C GLN A 223 8.37 25.12 -9.24
N ALA A 224 9.64 25.02 -8.91
CA ALA A 224 10.20 25.57 -7.66
C ALA A 224 10.00 27.09 -7.56
N THR A 225 9.91 27.78 -8.70
CA THR A 225 9.67 29.24 -8.80
C THR A 225 8.20 29.63 -8.68
N ASP A 226 7.27 28.66 -8.77
CA ASP A 226 5.85 28.95 -8.59
C ASP A 226 5.56 29.32 -7.12
N PRO A 227 4.61 30.24 -6.87
CA PRO A 227 4.08 30.45 -5.53
C PRO A 227 3.50 29.15 -4.94
N PRO A 228 3.56 28.94 -3.62
CA PRO A 228 3.09 27.70 -2.98
C PRO A 228 1.67 27.29 -3.38
N GLU A 229 0.75 28.26 -3.48
CA GLU A 229 -0.65 28.02 -3.86
C GLU A 229 -0.78 27.55 -5.32
N LEU A 230 0.07 28.04 -6.21
CA LEU A 230 0.08 27.62 -7.60
C LEU A 230 0.66 26.21 -7.73
N ARG A 231 1.74 25.88 -6.99
CA ARG A 231 2.28 24.51 -6.92
C ARG A 231 1.23 23.53 -6.42
N ALA A 232 0.57 23.87 -5.31
CA ALA A 232 -0.51 23.08 -4.74
C ALA A 232 -1.64 22.82 -5.75
N ARG A 233 -2.10 23.86 -6.47
CA ARG A 233 -3.16 23.74 -7.46
C ARG A 233 -2.76 22.85 -8.63
N LYS A 234 -1.55 23.02 -9.18
CA LYS A 234 -1.03 22.17 -10.27
C LYS A 234 -0.94 20.71 -9.86
N ALA A 235 -0.44 20.43 -8.67
CA ALA A 235 -0.34 19.07 -8.14
C ALA A 235 -1.73 18.45 -7.89
N LEU A 236 -2.67 19.20 -7.34
CA LEU A 236 -4.03 18.72 -7.11
C LEU A 236 -4.74 18.38 -8.42
N GLN A 237 -4.56 19.19 -9.47
CA GLN A 237 -5.07 18.88 -10.80
C GLN A 237 -4.53 17.55 -11.33
N TYR A 238 -3.24 17.33 -11.17
CA TYR A 238 -2.59 16.07 -11.53
C TYR A 238 -3.16 14.89 -10.72
N PHE A 239 -3.23 15.02 -9.40
CA PHE A 239 -3.72 13.93 -8.53
C PHE A 239 -5.18 13.56 -8.84
N ASN A 240 -6.03 14.53 -9.11
CA ASN A 240 -7.41 14.28 -9.50
C ASN A 240 -7.52 13.57 -10.86
N ALA A 241 -6.71 13.98 -11.85
CA ALA A 241 -6.66 13.30 -13.13
C ALA A 241 -6.09 11.86 -12.99
N LYS A 242 -5.05 11.68 -12.18
CA LYS A 242 -4.47 10.36 -11.86
C LYS A 242 -5.48 9.47 -11.13
N PHE A 243 -6.28 10.01 -10.24
CA PHE A 243 -7.34 9.26 -9.56
C PHE A 243 -8.36 8.70 -10.56
N VAL A 244 -8.82 9.51 -11.52
CA VAL A 244 -9.75 9.07 -12.58
C VAL A 244 -9.11 7.98 -13.44
N TYR A 245 -7.86 8.20 -13.86
CA TYR A 245 -7.07 7.22 -14.61
C TYR A 245 -6.98 5.88 -13.87
N ASN A 246 -6.61 5.91 -12.59
CA ASN A 246 -6.48 4.72 -11.76
C ASN A 246 -7.80 3.97 -11.61
N ALA A 247 -8.88 4.69 -11.34
CA ALA A 247 -10.21 4.09 -11.18
C ALA A 247 -10.69 3.45 -12.49
N TYR A 248 -10.49 4.11 -13.63
CA TYR A 248 -10.86 3.56 -14.92
C TYR A 248 -10.08 2.30 -15.28
N LEU A 249 -8.75 2.30 -15.08
CA LEU A 249 -7.94 1.11 -15.33
C LEU A 249 -8.32 -0.06 -14.41
N ALA A 250 -8.63 0.24 -13.14
CA ALA A 250 -9.08 -0.79 -12.20
C ALA A 250 -10.41 -1.43 -12.64
N ILE A 251 -11.36 -0.65 -13.15
CA ILE A 251 -12.61 -1.17 -13.72
C ILE A 251 -12.31 -2.03 -14.95
N LYS A 252 -11.45 -1.56 -15.85
CA LYS A 252 -11.09 -2.29 -17.07
C LYS A 252 -10.38 -3.62 -16.79
N GLN A 253 -9.54 -3.66 -15.77
CA GLN A 253 -8.76 -4.86 -15.43
C GLN A 253 -9.51 -5.74 -14.42
N ARG A 254 -9.72 -5.24 -13.20
CA ARG A 254 -10.27 -6.04 -12.09
C ARG A 254 -11.72 -6.44 -12.33
N ASP A 255 -12.60 -5.48 -12.59
CA ASP A 255 -14.04 -5.74 -12.68
C ASP A 255 -14.38 -6.54 -13.94
N ARG A 256 -13.68 -6.27 -15.05
CA ARG A 256 -13.82 -7.06 -16.28
C ARG A 256 -13.45 -8.53 -16.06
N TRP A 257 -12.29 -8.82 -15.44
CA TRP A 257 -11.84 -10.19 -15.23
C TRP A 257 -12.75 -10.95 -14.26
N ALA A 258 -13.19 -10.30 -13.17
CA ALA A 258 -14.14 -10.91 -12.24
C ALA A 258 -15.46 -11.30 -12.93
N ARG A 259 -16.01 -10.40 -13.74
CA ARG A 259 -17.24 -10.67 -14.53
C ARG A 259 -17.03 -11.78 -15.55
N TYR A 260 -15.92 -11.76 -16.26
CA TYR A 260 -15.57 -12.79 -17.24
C TYR A 260 -15.48 -14.18 -16.60
N LEU A 261 -14.77 -14.30 -15.48
CA LEU A 261 -14.63 -15.59 -14.78
C LEU A 261 -15.95 -16.08 -14.18
N GLN A 262 -16.77 -15.20 -13.62
CA GLN A 262 -18.09 -15.60 -13.12
C GLN A 262 -18.97 -16.17 -14.24
N LEU A 263 -18.89 -15.58 -15.44
CA LEU A 263 -19.61 -16.07 -16.62
C LEU A 263 -19.06 -17.42 -17.11
N LYS A 264 -17.74 -17.61 -17.08
CA LYS A 264 -17.08 -18.81 -17.63
C LYS A 264 -17.05 -19.99 -16.69
N LEU A 265 -16.84 -19.75 -15.40
CA LEU A 265 -16.63 -20.78 -14.38
C LEU A 265 -17.85 -21.00 -13.49
N GLY A 266 -18.81 -20.07 -13.46
CA GLY A 266 -20.01 -20.18 -12.62
C GLY A 266 -19.66 -20.42 -11.16
N ASP A 267 -20.17 -21.50 -10.57
CA ASP A 267 -19.95 -21.87 -9.17
C ASP A 267 -18.52 -22.35 -8.86
N ALA A 268 -17.70 -22.64 -9.86
CA ALA A 268 -16.28 -22.93 -9.66
C ALA A 268 -15.42 -21.66 -9.41
N PHE A 269 -16.01 -20.47 -9.55
CA PHE A 269 -15.36 -19.21 -9.25
C PHE A 269 -16.05 -18.49 -8.10
N GLU A 270 -15.30 -18.12 -7.07
CA GLU A 270 -15.78 -17.38 -5.91
C GLU A 270 -15.26 -15.94 -5.91
N LEU A 271 -16.19 -14.99 -5.81
CA LEU A 271 -15.90 -13.58 -5.52
C LEU A 271 -16.07 -13.35 -4.02
N ILE A 272 -15.00 -13.01 -3.31
CA ILE A 272 -15.03 -12.67 -1.88
C ILE A 272 -14.85 -11.17 -1.72
N GLY A 273 -15.92 -10.46 -1.35
CA GLY A 273 -15.90 -9.00 -1.19
C GLY A 273 -17.29 -8.42 -1.37
N ASP A 274 -17.51 -7.23 -0.85
CA ASP A 274 -18.80 -6.54 -0.89
C ASP A 274 -18.99 -5.80 -2.23
N PHE A 275 -20.23 -5.36 -2.50
CA PHE A 275 -20.67 -4.52 -3.62
C PHE A 275 -20.65 -5.15 -5.03
N TRP A 276 -20.37 -6.44 -5.17
CA TRP A 276 -20.42 -7.13 -6.47
C TRP A 276 -21.86 -7.28 -6.99
N GLN A 277 -22.78 -7.59 -6.08
CA GLN A 277 -24.21 -7.69 -6.44
C GLN A 277 -24.78 -6.34 -6.84
N GLU A 278 -24.52 -5.29 -6.07
CA GLU A 278 -25.05 -3.95 -6.31
C GLU A 278 -24.50 -3.31 -7.58
N ASN A 279 -23.24 -3.57 -7.89
CA ASN A 279 -22.58 -2.94 -9.04
C ASN A 279 -22.79 -3.71 -10.34
N TYR A 280 -22.86 -5.04 -10.27
CA TYR A 280 -22.83 -5.90 -11.46
C TYR A 280 -23.83 -7.05 -11.46
N GLY A 281 -24.62 -7.24 -10.40
CA GLY A 281 -25.52 -8.37 -10.26
C GLY A 281 -24.82 -9.71 -10.09
N LEU A 282 -23.54 -9.71 -9.65
CA LEU A 282 -22.73 -10.92 -9.53
C LEU A 282 -22.93 -11.59 -8.18
N LYS A 283 -23.00 -12.94 -8.20
CA LYS A 283 -22.96 -13.75 -6.98
C LYS A 283 -21.62 -13.55 -6.26
N HIS A 284 -21.64 -13.34 -4.96
CA HIS A 284 -20.44 -13.14 -4.17
C HIS A 284 -20.61 -13.67 -2.75
N THR A 285 -19.48 -13.91 -2.10
CA THR A 285 -19.36 -14.12 -0.66
C THR A 285 -19.04 -12.77 -0.03
N PRO A 286 -19.71 -12.35 1.05
CA PRO A 286 -19.36 -11.12 1.76
C PRO A 286 -17.89 -11.08 2.18
N LYS A 287 -17.36 -9.88 2.37
CA LYS A 287 -15.98 -9.69 2.84
C LYS A 287 -15.73 -10.50 4.12
N ILE A 288 -14.71 -11.33 4.11
CA ILE A 288 -14.22 -12.03 5.29
C ILE A 288 -13.38 -11.01 6.12
N CYS A 289 -13.95 -10.57 7.25
CA CYS A 289 -13.28 -9.59 8.13
C CYS A 289 -12.27 -10.27 9.08
N ASP A 290 -12.49 -11.51 9.45
CA ASP A 290 -11.52 -12.30 10.23
C ASP A 290 -10.34 -12.69 9.34
N GLN A 291 -9.18 -12.11 9.64
CA GLN A 291 -7.96 -12.34 8.86
C GLN A 291 -7.54 -13.81 8.88
N ARG A 292 -7.71 -14.51 10.00
CA ARG A 292 -7.35 -15.93 10.11
C ARG A 292 -8.21 -16.76 9.15
N LEU A 293 -9.50 -16.51 9.09
CA LEU A 293 -10.41 -17.22 8.16
C LEU A 293 -10.09 -16.88 6.70
N LEU A 294 -9.73 -15.63 6.43
CA LEU A 294 -9.30 -15.23 5.08
C LEU A 294 -8.02 -15.95 4.65
N HIS A 295 -7.03 -16.04 5.53
CA HIS A 295 -5.76 -16.73 5.26
C HIS A 295 -5.97 -18.25 5.13
N GLU A 296 -6.83 -18.84 5.98
CA GLU A 296 -7.21 -20.25 5.83
C GLU A 296 -7.90 -20.50 4.48
N ARG A 297 -8.77 -19.58 4.03
CA ARG A 297 -9.40 -19.68 2.71
C ARG A 297 -8.37 -19.64 1.58
N MET A 298 -7.32 -18.79 1.68
CA MET A 298 -6.23 -18.75 0.70
C MET A 298 -5.46 -20.07 0.59
N ARG A 299 -5.34 -20.81 1.69
CA ARG A 299 -4.65 -22.11 1.71
C ARG A 299 -5.49 -23.24 1.14
N ARG A 300 -6.83 -23.12 1.21
CA ARG A 300 -7.78 -24.19 0.83
C ARG A 300 -8.29 -24.07 -0.59
N VAL A 301 -8.34 -22.88 -1.16
CA VAL A 301 -8.75 -22.71 -2.55
C VAL A 301 -7.59 -23.09 -3.48
N PRO A 302 -7.83 -23.93 -4.51
CA PRO A 302 -6.77 -24.36 -5.41
C PRO A 302 -6.01 -23.19 -6.07
N ILE A 303 -6.72 -22.15 -6.54
CA ILE A 303 -6.13 -21.01 -7.23
C ILE A 303 -6.63 -19.70 -6.60
N CYS A 304 -5.71 -18.94 -6.01
CA CYS A 304 -5.94 -17.57 -5.58
C CYS A 304 -5.64 -16.61 -6.74
N LEU A 305 -6.68 -16.05 -7.33
CA LEU A 305 -6.52 -15.04 -8.37
C LEU A 305 -6.20 -13.68 -7.75
N ASN A 306 -5.18 -13.02 -8.23
CA ASN A 306 -4.87 -11.65 -7.86
C ASN A 306 -5.00 -10.72 -9.08
N LEU A 307 -5.90 -9.74 -8.95
CA LEU A 307 -6.12 -8.71 -9.94
C LEU A 307 -5.60 -7.39 -9.40
N LEU A 308 -4.74 -6.74 -10.16
CA LEU A 308 -4.11 -5.49 -9.74
C LEU A 308 -5.15 -4.43 -9.39
N LYS A 309 -4.87 -3.68 -8.35
CA LYS A 309 -5.54 -2.41 -8.07
C LYS A 309 -5.11 -1.42 -9.15
N GLY A 310 -6.06 -0.80 -9.85
CA GLY A 310 -5.73 0.19 -10.86
C GLY A 310 -4.83 1.30 -10.32
N GLY A 311 -3.90 1.74 -11.15
CA GLY A 311 -2.95 2.78 -10.81
C GLY A 311 -1.60 2.30 -10.28
N LEU A 312 -1.45 1.02 -10.01
CA LEU A 312 -0.13 0.42 -9.86
C LEU A 312 0.47 0.22 -11.25
N GLU A 313 1.42 1.04 -11.61
CA GLU A 313 2.02 1.05 -12.95
C GLU A 313 3.26 0.17 -13.06
N SER A 314 4.01 0.06 -11.97
CA SER A 314 5.15 -0.84 -11.89
C SER A 314 5.04 -1.85 -10.74
N GLY A 315 4.46 -1.45 -9.63
CA GLY A 315 4.48 -2.17 -8.38
C GLY A 315 3.46 -3.31 -8.24
N MET A 316 3.40 -3.84 -7.03
CA MET A 316 2.48 -4.88 -6.63
C MET A 316 1.55 -4.39 -5.51
N ASN A 317 0.34 -4.95 -5.43
CA ASN A 317 -0.52 -4.75 -4.27
C ASN A 317 -0.19 -5.74 -3.14
N LEU A 318 -0.63 -5.44 -1.92
CA LEU A 318 -0.38 -6.28 -0.75
C LEU A 318 -0.88 -7.72 -0.95
N ARG A 319 -1.93 -7.93 -1.74
CA ARG A 319 -2.53 -9.25 -1.97
C ARG A 319 -1.58 -10.26 -2.61
N HIS A 320 -0.59 -9.84 -3.40
CA HIS A 320 0.45 -10.75 -3.90
C HIS A 320 1.21 -11.40 -2.74
N LEU A 321 1.64 -10.58 -1.80
CA LEU A 321 2.44 -11.03 -0.66
C LEU A 321 1.57 -11.77 0.37
N GLU A 322 0.32 -11.38 0.54
CA GLU A 322 -0.60 -12.01 1.47
C GLU A 322 -0.97 -13.44 1.02
N ILE A 323 -1.30 -13.64 -0.26
CA ILE A 323 -1.57 -14.97 -0.81
C ILE A 323 -0.34 -15.87 -0.64
N THR A 324 0.83 -15.40 -1.05
CA THR A 324 2.06 -16.20 -1.00
C THR A 324 2.55 -16.44 0.42
N ALA A 325 2.52 -15.44 1.31
CA ALA A 325 2.91 -15.59 2.72
C ALA A 325 2.12 -16.68 3.42
N HIS A 326 0.83 -16.81 3.08
CA HIS A 326 -0.04 -17.85 3.65
C HIS A 326 -0.05 -19.15 2.85
N GLY A 327 0.84 -19.29 1.86
CA GLY A 327 1.02 -20.53 1.10
C GLY A 327 -0.05 -20.79 0.03
N GLY A 328 -0.88 -19.79 -0.34
CA GLY A 328 -1.81 -19.89 -1.46
C GLY A 328 -1.08 -19.91 -2.81
N PHE A 329 -1.61 -20.67 -3.76
CA PHE A 329 -1.12 -20.59 -5.14
C PHE A 329 -1.63 -19.32 -5.81
N MET A 330 -0.70 -18.44 -6.18
CA MET A 330 -1.01 -17.15 -6.77
C MET A 330 -1.01 -17.21 -8.30
N LEU A 331 -2.17 -16.91 -8.90
CA LEU A 331 -2.31 -16.59 -10.33
C LEU A 331 -2.58 -15.08 -10.44
N THR A 332 -1.71 -14.33 -11.11
CA THR A 332 -1.80 -12.86 -11.12
C THR A 332 -1.65 -12.27 -12.53
N TYR A 333 -2.22 -11.06 -12.71
CA TYR A 333 -1.86 -10.23 -13.85
C TYR A 333 -0.46 -9.65 -13.63
N PRO A 334 0.44 -9.66 -14.65
CA PRO A 334 1.81 -9.22 -14.46
C PRO A 334 1.90 -7.71 -14.19
N SER A 335 2.90 -7.32 -13.39
CA SER A 335 3.37 -5.95 -13.24
C SER A 335 4.84 -5.87 -13.61
N LEU A 336 5.35 -4.65 -13.87
CA LEU A 336 6.75 -4.46 -14.27
C LEU A 336 7.74 -4.93 -13.19
N ASP A 337 7.38 -4.76 -11.92
CA ASP A 337 8.25 -5.10 -10.79
C ASP A 337 8.06 -6.55 -10.30
N LEU A 338 7.02 -7.28 -10.77
CA LEU A 338 6.76 -8.67 -10.35
C LEU A 338 7.98 -9.59 -10.44
N PRO A 339 8.81 -9.56 -11.53
CA PRO A 339 9.98 -10.42 -11.65
C PRO A 339 11.08 -10.15 -10.61
N HIS A 340 11.07 -9.00 -9.96
CA HIS A 340 11.99 -8.67 -8.85
C HIS A 340 11.54 -9.30 -7.52
N PHE A 341 10.29 -9.72 -7.42
CA PHE A 341 9.72 -10.33 -6.22
C PHE A 341 9.61 -11.84 -6.34
N PHE A 342 9.18 -12.33 -7.50
CA PHE A 342 8.88 -13.74 -7.72
C PHE A 342 9.40 -14.21 -9.06
N GLU A 343 9.95 -15.42 -9.09
CA GLU A 343 10.26 -16.12 -10.33
C GLU A 343 8.98 -16.73 -10.91
N VAL A 344 8.51 -16.13 -12.01
CA VAL A 344 7.29 -16.58 -12.70
C VAL A 344 7.46 -18.03 -13.18
N GLY A 345 6.44 -18.85 -12.96
CA GLY A 345 6.45 -20.28 -13.26
C GLY A 345 7.07 -21.16 -12.17
N LYS A 346 7.71 -20.55 -11.13
CA LYS A 346 8.29 -21.29 -10.00
C LYS A 346 7.78 -20.83 -8.63
N GLU A 347 7.42 -19.56 -8.49
CA GLU A 347 6.98 -18.94 -7.23
C GLU A 347 5.58 -18.32 -7.35
N CYS A 348 5.12 -18.10 -8.59
CA CYS A 348 3.77 -17.67 -8.93
C CYS A 348 3.48 -18.01 -10.40
N ALA A 349 2.21 -17.89 -10.81
CA ALA A 349 1.78 -17.98 -12.20
C ALA A 349 1.20 -16.65 -12.68
N VAL A 350 1.31 -16.36 -13.97
CA VAL A 350 0.77 -15.15 -14.62
C VAL A 350 -0.09 -15.48 -15.83
N PHE A 351 -0.94 -14.52 -16.18
CA PHE A 351 -1.71 -14.52 -17.42
C PHE A 351 -1.79 -13.09 -17.95
N THR A 352 -1.91 -12.91 -19.27
CA THR A 352 -1.98 -11.61 -19.93
C THR A 352 -3.28 -11.38 -20.68
N ASN A 353 -3.97 -12.44 -21.07
CA ASN A 353 -5.19 -12.41 -21.85
C ASN A 353 -6.19 -13.51 -21.42
N GLU A 354 -7.39 -13.50 -22.01
CA GLU A 354 -8.49 -14.40 -21.64
C GLU A 354 -8.17 -15.87 -21.93
N GLN A 355 -7.49 -16.13 -23.02
CA GLN A 355 -7.12 -17.49 -23.41
C GLN A 355 -6.11 -18.07 -22.42
N GLU A 356 -5.01 -17.36 -22.19
CA GLU A 356 -3.99 -17.75 -21.21
C GLU A 356 -4.57 -17.95 -19.80
N LEU A 357 -5.48 -17.06 -19.37
CA LEU A 357 -6.13 -17.21 -18.07
C LEU A 357 -6.85 -18.56 -17.95
N MET A 358 -7.66 -18.90 -18.94
CA MET A 358 -8.43 -20.16 -18.92
C MET A 358 -7.54 -21.39 -19.06
N GLU A 359 -6.55 -21.35 -19.93
CA GLU A 359 -5.55 -22.42 -20.12
C GLU A 359 -4.73 -22.64 -18.84
N THR A 360 -4.27 -21.55 -18.18
CA THR A 360 -3.50 -21.63 -16.95
C THR A 360 -4.35 -22.19 -15.80
N ILE A 361 -5.60 -21.76 -15.68
CA ILE A 361 -6.54 -22.31 -14.68
C ILE A 361 -6.71 -23.82 -14.91
N ALA A 362 -7.05 -24.24 -16.13
CA ALA A 362 -7.25 -25.65 -16.45
C ALA A 362 -5.98 -26.47 -16.15
N TYR A 363 -4.83 -25.99 -16.60
CA TYR A 363 -3.54 -26.66 -16.38
C TYR A 363 -3.25 -26.91 -14.89
N TYR A 364 -3.32 -25.88 -14.06
CA TYR A 364 -2.98 -26.02 -12.64
C TYR A 364 -4.07 -26.74 -11.81
N LEU A 365 -5.27 -26.85 -12.30
CA LEU A 365 -6.29 -27.73 -11.67
C LEU A 365 -5.98 -29.21 -11.94
N GLU A 366 -5.38 -29.55 -13.07
CA GLU A 366 -4.97 -30.92 -13.42
C GLU A 366 -3.58 -31.28 -12.82
N HIS A 367 -2.71 -30.29 -12.55
CA HIS A 367 -1.33 -30.47 -12.09
C HIS A 367 -1.16 -30.07 -10.61
N ASP A 368 -1.92 -30.71 -9.70
CA ASP A 368 -1.96 -30.39 -8.27
C ASP A 368 -0.59 -30.37 -7.59
N ARG A 369 0.26 -31.35 -7.91
CA ARG A 369 1.60 -31.42 -7.32
C ARG A 369 2.44 -30.19 -7.66
N GLU A 370 2.52 -29.84 -8.93
CA GLU A 370 3.28 -28.68 -9.39
C GLU A 370 2.73 -27.38 -8.83
N ARG A 371 1.41 -27.22 -8.79
CA ARG A 371 0.74 -26.08 -8.18
C ARG A 371 1.14 -25.90 -6.71
N ARG A 372 1.15 -26.99 -5.92
CA ARG A 372 1.56 -26.97 -4.50
C ARG A 372 3.06 -26.66 -4.35
N GLU A 373 3.92 -27.16 -5.24
CA GLU A 373 5.35 -26.85 -5.24
C GLU A 373 5.60 -25.35 -5.49
N ILE A 374 4.90 -24.75 -6.44
CA ILE A 374 4.95 -23.31 -6.75
C ILE A 374 4.45 -22.50 -5.55
N ALA A 375 3.32 -22.86 -4.96
CA ALA A 375 2.77 -22.17 -3.79
C ALA A 375 3.75 -22.19 -2.60
N ALA A 376 4.36 -23.35 -2.32
CA ALA A 376 5.37 -23.47 -1.27
C ALA A 376 6.65 -22.68 -1.56
N ALA A 377 7.06 -22.59 -2.82
CA ALA A 377 8.20 -21.75 -3.23
C ALA A 377 7.90 -20.25 -3.06
N GLY A 378 6.72 -19.80 -3.49
CA GLY A 378 6.25 -18.43 -3.29
C GLY A 378 6.17 -18.05 -1.80
N GLN A 379 5.73 -18.99 -0.95
CA GLN A 379 5.72 -18.78 0.50
C GLN A 379 7.13 -18.59 1.06
N ARG A 380 8.06 -19.48 0.73
CA ARG A 380 9.45 -19.36 1.18
C ARG A 380 10.06 -18.02 0.73
N ARG A 381 9.84 -17.64 -0.50
CA ARG A 381 10.33 -16.37 -1.07
C ARG A 381 9.80 -15.17 -0.28
N THR A 382 8.50 -15.13 -0.03
CA THR A 382 7.87 -14.02 0.71
C THR A 382 8.39 -13.93 2.14
N LEU A 383 8.46 -15.04 2.85
CA LEU A 383 8.88 -15.05 4.25
C LEU A 383 10.36 -14.75 4.42
N SER A 384 11.23 -15.15 3.46
CA SER A 384 12.67 -14.89 3.54
C SER A 384 13.08 -13.48 3.11
N GLU A 385 12.32 -12.80 2.23
CA GLU A 385 12.80 -11.57 1.59
C GLU A 385 11.81 -10.41 1.61
N HIS A 386 10.51 -10.67 1.83
CA HIS A 386 9.48 -9.66 1.61
C HIS A 386 8.66 -9.32 2.86
N LEU A 387 9.18 -9.61 4.07
CA LEU A 387 8.57 -9.14 5.30
C LEU A 387 8.86 -7.65 5.54
N LEU A 388 7.97 -6.99 6.26
CA LEU A 388 8.06 -5.56 6.55
C LEU A 388 9.26 -5.25 7.46
N SER A 389 9.63 -6.15 8.36
CA SER A 389 10.85 -6.03 9.16
C SER A 389 12.11 -5.85 8.31
N HIS A 390 12.24 -6.56 7.18
CA HIS A 390 13.35 -6.37 6.25
C HIS A 390 13.37 -4.96 5.66
N ARG A 391 12.19 -4.41 5.37
CA ARG A 391 12.07 -3.03 4.83
C ARG A 391 12.38 -1.99 5.90
N VAL A 392 11.95 -2.22 7.14
CA VAL A 392 12.26 -1.32 8.28
C VAL A 392 13.76 -1.26 8.54
N VAL A 393 14.46 -2.39 8.52
CA VAL A 393 15.94 -2.42 8.62
C VAL A 393 16.55 -1.57 7.48
N ARG A 394 16.13 -1.83 6.25
CA ARG A 394 16.64 -1.10 5.09
C ARG A 394 16.34 0.40 5.14
N LEU A 395 15.15 0.78 5.58
CA LEU A 395 14.76 2.18 5.80
C LEU A 395 15.74 2.87 6.77
N VAL A 396 15.97 2.25 7.94
CA VAL A 396 16.86 2.83 8.95
C VAL A 396 18.29 2.95 8.43
N GLU A 397 18.80 1.97 7.69
CA GLU A 397 20.10 2.07 7.02
C GLU A 397 20.17 3.27 6.05
N MET A 398 19.14 3.46 5.23
CA MET A 398 19.07 4.59 4.29
C MET A 398 19.03 5.93 5.03
N LEU A 399 18.28 6.03 6.12
CA LEU A 399 18.21 7.24 6.94
C LEU A 399 19.56 7.55 7.63
N GLN A 400 20.28 6.53 8.06
CA GLN A 400 21.64 6.69 8.61
C GLN A 400 22.66 7.09 7.54
N GLN A 401 22.60 6.50 6.36
CA GLN A 401 23.47 6.85 5.22
C GLN A 401 23.22 8.29 4.76
N GLY A 402 21.96 8.70 4.73
CA GLY A 402 21.54 10.07 4.39
C GLY A 402 21.78 11.10 5.51
N GLY A 403 22.30 10.69 6.68
CA GLY A 403 22.55 11.59 7.80
C GLY A 403 21.31 12.08 8.55
N VAL A 404 20.15 11.50 8.27
CA VAL A 404 18.88 11.80 8.97
C VAL A 404 18.87 11.20 10.36
N LEU A 405 19.39 9.97 10.50
CA LEU A 405 19.60 9.32 11.78
C LEU A 405 21.10 9.22 12.11
N PRO A 406 21.48 9.24 13.40
CA PRO A 406 22.87 9.10 13.79
C PRO A 406 23.48 7.78 13.34
N LYS A 407 24.68 7.82 12.75
CA LYS A 407 25.43 6.61 12.39
C LYS A 407 25.82 5.83 13.64
N GLY A 408 25.69 4.50 13.57
CA GLY A 408 26.14 3.57 14.63
C GLY A 408 25.10 3.30 15.74
N LEU A 409 23.90 3.83 15.66
CA LEU A 409 22.77 3.25 16.36
C LEU A 409 22.42 1.92 15.68
N ARG A 410 22.24 0.84 16.47
CA ARG A 410 21.95 -0.50 15.93
C ARG A 410 20.58 -0.96 16.37
N ALA A 411 20.03 -1.94 15.66
CA ALA A 411 18.91 -2.72 16.17
C ALA A 411 19.33 -3.37 17.50
N ALA A 412 18.39 -3.50 18.43
CA ALA A 412 18.61 -4.33 19.62
C ALA A 412 18.80 -5.79 19.15
N PRO A 413 19.60 -6.61 19.84
CA PRO A 413 19.65 -8.03 19.52
C PRO A 413 18.23 -8.62 19.64
N PRO A 414 17.80 -9.52 18.73
CA PRO A 414 16.47 -10.11 18.79
C PRO A 414 16.24 -10.71 20.19
N ALA A 415 15.09 -10.42 20.76
CA ALA A 415 14.70 -10.98 22.05
C ALA A 415 14.62 -12.50 21.90
N THR A 416 15.41 -13.24 22.66
CA THR A 416 15.51 -14.71 22.66
C THR A 416 14.31 -15.38 23.36
N SER A 417 13.12 -14.86 23.19
CA SER A 417 11.88 -15.52 23.60
C SER A 417 10.71 -14.93 22.84
N THR A 418 10.10 -15.74 22.00
CA THR A 418 8.78 -15.45 21.43
C THR A 418 7.78 -15.37 22.59
N PRO A 419 7.15 -14.23 22.88
CA PRO A 419 6.05 -14.21 23.83
C PRO A 419 4.87 -14.91 23.16
N GLN A 420 4.42 -16.02 23.71
CA GLN A 420 3.10 -16.56 23.41
C GLN A 420 2.07 -15.54 23.91
N LEU A 421 1.51 -14.77 23.01
CA LEU A 421 0.35 -13.92 23.30
C LEU A 421 -0.88 -14.82 23.48
N GLN A 422 -1.24 -15.07 24.73
CA GLN A 422 -2.58 -15.52 25.08
C GLN A 422 -3.55 -14.39 24.80
N VAL A 423 -4.28 -14.48 23.70
CA VAL A 423 -5.39 -13.58 23.40
C VAL A 423 -6.57 -14.02 24.27
N THR A 424 -6.78 -13.31 25.38
CA THR A 424 -8.02 -13.42 26.14
C THR A 424 -9.08 -12.58 25.40
N LEU A 425 -9.97 -13.25 24.70
CA LEU A 425 -11.18 -12.64 24.15
C LEU A 425 -12.11 -12.38 25.34
N THR A 426 -12.26 -11.13 25.76
CA THR A 426 -13.42 -10.68 26.55
C THR A 426 -14.56 -10.38 25.59
N GLN A 427 -15.70 -10.99 25.90
CA GLN A 427 -16.99 -10.95 25.20
C GLN A 427 -17.55 -9.55 25.00
#